data_009dcfb0d2df12941d86d3cadc652432
#
_entry.id   009dcfb0d2df12941d86d3cadc652432
#
_cell.length_a   1.000
_cell.length_b   1.000
_cell.length_c   1.000
_cell.angle_alpha   90.00
_cell.angle_beta   90.00
_cell.angle_gamma   90.00
#
_symmetry.space_group_name_H-M   'P 1'
#
loop_
_entity.id
_entity.type
_entity.pdbx_description
1 polymer ?
#
loop_
_entity_poly.entity_id
_entity_poly.type
_entity_poly.pdbx_seq_one_letter_code
_entity_poly.pdbx_strand_id
1 'polypeptide(L)'
;MAYTIEFSEDAERQLMALSARDRRTLLDAIEMQLSHEPMTATKHRKLLRPNPVAAWELRVGEFRVFYNVHQERILVIVVAVGRKEHNQLTIDGKVIPL
;
A
#
# COMPACT_ATOMS: atom_id res chain seq x y z
N MET A 1 8.45 7.80 -17.29
CA MET A 1 7.82 8.88 -16.52
C MET A 1 7.40 8.34 -15.16
N ALA A 2 7.71 9.06 -14.09
CA ALA A 2 7.40 8.60 -12.74
C ALA A 2 5.99 9.03 -12.34
N TYR A 3 5.30 8.14 -11.59
CA TYR A 3 4.02 8.47 -10.99
C TYR A 3 4.24 9.31 -9.75
N THR A 4 3.37 10.28 -9.52
CA THR A 4 3.29 10.99 -8.24
C THR A 4 2.61 10.07 -7.23
N ILE A 5 3.09 10.04 -6.00
CA ILE A 5 2.53 9.20 -4.95
C ILE A 5 1.95 10.11 -3.87
N GLU A 6 0.67 9.93 -3.59
CA GLU A 6 -0.03 10.65 -2.53
C GLU A 6 -0.61 9.66 -1.53
N PHE A 7 -0.92 10.14 -0.35
CA PHE A 7 -1.41 9.31 0.76
C PHE A 7 -2.73 9.87 1.26
N SER A 8 -3.69 8.97 1.50
CA SER A 8 -4.92 9.35 2.16
C SER A 8 -4.63 9.74 3.62
N GLU A 9 -5.56 10.42 4.27
CA GLU A 9 -5.42 10.75 5.69
C GLU A 9 -5.26 9.49 6.54
N ASP A 10 -6.02 8.44 6.22
CA ASP A 10 -5.92 7.17 6.95
C ASP A 10 -4.53 6.55 6.78
N ALA A 11 -4.01 6.54 5.55
CA ALA A 11 -2.68 5.98 5.29
C ALA A 11 -1.60 6.78 6.03
N GLU A 12 -1.69 8.11 6.03
CA GLU A 12 -0.74 8.95 6.77
C GLU A 12 -0.76 8.62 8.25
N ARG A 13 -1.95 8.54 8.85
CA ARG A 13 -2.12 8.22 10.26
C ARG A 13 -1.54 6.83 10.58
N GLN A 14 -1.82 5.86 9.71
CA GLN A 14 -1.32 4.50 9.90
C GLN A 14 0.20 4.44 9.84
N LEU A 15 0.80 5.17 8.91
CA LEU A 15 2.27 5.26 8.81
C LEU A 15 2.87 5.93 10.04
N MET A 16 2.25 7.00 10.53
CA MET A 16 2.76 7.71 11.70
C MET A 16 2.66 6.88 12.97
N ALA A 17 1.77 5.89 13.02
CA ALA A 17 1.64 4.99 14.16
C ALA A 17 2.75 3.94 14.22
N LEU A 18 3.51 3.76 13.14
CA LEU A 18 4.61 2.81 13.09
C LEU A 18 5.87 3.40 13.71
N SER A 19 6.83 2.53 14.07
CA SER A 19 8.15 2.99 14.47
C SER A 19 8.78 3.77 13.31
N ALA A 20 9.73 4.65 13.63
CA ALA A 20 10.44 5.41 12.60
C ALA A 20 11.14 4.48 11.61
N ARG A 21 11.67 3.36 12.09
CA ARG A 21 12.35 2.37 11.25
C ARG A 21 11.39 1.71 10.28
N ASP A 22 10.24 1.23 10.75
CA ASP A 22 9.26 0.57 9.90
C ASP A 22 8.68 1.55 8.88
N ARG A 23 8.39 2.76 9.32
CA ARG A 23 7.89 3.82 8.44
C ARG A 23 8.87 4.10 7.32
N ARG A 24 10.17 4.20 7.65
CA ARG A 24 11.21 4.44 6.65
C ARG A 24 11.30 3.31 5.65
N THR A 25 11.27 2.07 6.13
CA THR A 25 11.28 0.90 5.28
C THR A 25 10.11 0.91 4.31
N LEU A 26 8.91 1.23 4.80
CA LEU A 26 7.71 1.27 3.95
C LEU A 26 7.77 2.41 2.94
N LEU A 27 8.18 3.59 3.34
CA LEU A 27 8.26 4.72 2.42
C LEU A 27 9.27 4.47 1.30
N ASP A 28 10.42 3.89 1.63
CA ASP A 28 11.41 3.53 0.63
C ASP A 28 10.87 2.48 -0.35
N ALA A 29 10.18 1.47 0.16
CA ALA A 29 9.58 0.43 -0.68
C ALA A 29 8.48 0.99 -1.59
N ILE A 30 7.63 1.86 -1.05
CA ILE A 30 6.58 2.52 -1.82
C ILE A 30 7.19 3.30 -2.98
N GLU A 31 8.19 4.11 -2.70
CA GLU A 31 8.85 4.90 -3.74
C GLU A 31 9.46 3.99 -4.81
N MET A 32 10.18 2.97 -4.41
CA MET A 32 10.84 2.06 -5.35
C MET A 32 9.85 1.26 -6.19
N GLN A 33 8.78 0.76 -5.58
CA GLN A 33 7.87 -0.18 -6.22
C GLN A 33 6.74 0.49 -6.99
N LEU A 34 6.33 1.70 -6.61
CA LEU A 34 5.13 2.31 -7.16
C LEU A 34 5.39 3.51 -8.07
N SER A 35 6.64 3.99 -8.17
CA SER A 35 6.95 5.18 -8.96
C SER A 35 6.87 4.95 -10.47
N HIS A 36 7.20 3.76 -10.95
CA HIS A 36 7.35 3.54 -12.38
C HIS A 36 6.33 2.57 -12.98
N GLU A 37 6.08 1.45 -12.33
CA GLU A 37 5.21 0.42 -12.85
C GLU A 37 4.21 -0.07 -11.81
N PRO A 38 3.37 0.84 -11.27
CA PRO A 38 2.47 0.45 -10.17
C PRO A 38 1.41 -0.57 -10.58
N MET A 39 1.12 -0.70 -11.88
CA MET A 39 0.10 -1.61 -12.38
C MET A 39 0.68 -2.89 -13.00
N THR A 40 1.96 -3.16 -12.78
CA THR A 40 2.59 -4.39 -13.24
C THR A 40 2.62 -5.38 -12.09
N ALA A 41 1.92 -6.50 -12.25
CA ALA A 41 1.89 -7.54 -11.22
C ALA A 41 3.24 -8.24 -11.12
N THR A 42 3.73 -8.39 -9.89
CA THR A 42 4.98 -9.09 -9.57
C THR A 42 4.76 -9.83 -8.25
N LYS A 43 5.80 -10.46 -7.72
CA LYS A 43 5.70 -11.08 -6.40
C LYS A 43 5.44 -10.06 -5.27
N HIS A 44 5.71 -8.77 -5.53
CA HIS A 44 5.48 -7.71 -4.54
C HIS A 44 4.19 -6.93 -4.79
N ARG A 45 3.74 -6.83 -6.04
CA ARG A 45 2.55 -6.07 -6.41
C ARG A 45 1.48 -7.02 -6.92
N LYS A 46 0.29 -6.95 -6.34
CA LYS A 46 -0.82 -7.84 -6.67
C LYS A 46 -2.08 -7.05 -6.96
N LEU A 47 -2.70 -7.36 -8.11
CA LEU A 47 -4.04 -6.85 -8.41
C LEU A 47 -5.04 -7.67 -7.58
N LEU A 48 -5.84 -6.98 -6.79
CA LEU A 48 -6.80 -7.62 -5.90
C LEU A 48 -8.13 -7.85 -6.62
N ARG A 49 -8.90 -8.83 -6.14
CA ARG A 49 -10.30 -8.97 -6.53
C ARG A 49 -11.06 -7.74 -6.03
N PRO A 50 -12.21 -7.41 -6.65
CA PRO A 50 -13.01 -6.28 -6.17
C PRO A 50 -13.27 -6.38 -4.67
N ASN A 51 -13.00 -5.31 -3.96
CA ASN A 51 -13.10 -5.24 -2.51
C ASN A 51 -13.24 -3.76 -2.10
N PRO A 52 -13.66 -3.47 -0.86
CA PRO A 52 -13.91 -2.08 -0.46
C PRO A 52 -12.64 -1.28 -0.12
N VAL A 53 -11.46 -1.88 -0.14
CA VAL A 53 -10.24 -1.17 0.28
C VAL A 53 -9.53 -0.52 -0.90
N ALA A 54 -9.03 -1.32 -1.85
CA ALA A 54 -8.25 -0.80 -2.96
C ALA A 54 -8.13 -1.83 -4.08
N ALA A 55 -7.66 -1.38 -5.25
CA ALA A 55 -7.45 -2.27 -6.39
C ALA A 55 -6.15 -3.07 -6.29
N TRP A 56 -5.13 -2.51 -5.64
CA TRP A 56 -3.79 -3.10 -5.62
C TRP A 56 -3.23 -3.23 -4.20
N GLU A 57 -2.36 -4.23 -4.03
CA GLU A 57 -1.65 -4.49 -2.78
C GLU A 57 -0.14 -4.57 -3.06
N LEU A 58 0.64 -3.84 -2.27
CA LEU A 58 2.10 -3.97 -2.24
C LEU A 58 2.50 -4.72 -0.98
N ARG A 59 3.30 -5.75 -1.13
CA ARG A 59 3.82 -6.56 -0.02
C ARG A 59 5.20 -6.09 0.37
N VAL A 60 5.37 -5.75 1.64
CA VAL A 60 6.64 -5.31 2.21
C VAL A 60 6.83 -6.07 3.53
N GLY A 61 7.49 -7.22 3.48
CA GLY A 61 7.57 -8.10 4.65
C GLY A 61 6.16 -8.51 5.09
N GLU A 62 5.85 -8.29 6.35
CA GLU A 62 4.49 -8.55 6.86
C GLU A 62 3.54 -7.36 6.65
N PHE A 63 4.05 -6.22 6.20
CA PHE A 63 3.20 -5.07 5.91
C PHE A 63 2.51 -5.21 4.56
N ARG A 64 1.34 -4.60 4.46
CA ARG A 64 0.56 -4.55 3.21
C ARG A 64 0.17 -3.10 2.96
N VAL A 65 0.51 -2.61 1.77
CA VAL A 65 0.19 -1.25 1.35
C VAL A 65 -0.87 -1.35 0.27
N PHE A 66 -2.02 -0.71 0.50
CA PHE A 66 -3.14 -0.76 -0.43
C PHE A 66 -3.21 0.54 -1.19
N TYR A 67 -3.30 0.43 -2.53
CA TYR A 67 -3.23 1.62 -3.36
C TYR A 67 -4.11 1.51 -4.61
N ASN A 68 -4.46 2.65 -5.13
CA ASN A 68 -5.15 2.79 -6.41
C ASN A 68 -4.30 3.62 -7.36
N VAL A 69 -4.48 3.39 -8.66
CA VAL A 69 -3.72 4.10 -9.70
C VAL A 69 -4.70 4.85 -10.58
N HIS A 70 -4.42 6.14 -10.77
CA HIS A 70 -5.16 7.01 -11.68
C HIS A 70 -4.25 7.32 -12.87
N GLN A 71 -4.35 6.51 -13.91
CA GLN A 71 -3.41 6.58 -15.04
C GLN A 71 -3.45 7.91 -15.77
N GLU A 72 -4.64 8.48 -15.97
CA GLU A 72 -4.79 9.74 -16.68
C GLU A 72 -4.13 10.91 -15.94
N ARG A 73 -3.91 10.76 -14.64
CA ARG A 73 -3.25 11.77 -13.81
C ARG A 73 -1.82 11.39 -13.43
N ILE A 74 -1.37 10.21 -13.86
CA ILE A 74 -0.06 9.65 -13.52
C ILE A 74 0.11 9.71 -11.99
N LEU A 75 -0.88 9.21 -11.28
CA LEU A 75 -1.00 9.36 -9.82
C LEU A 75 -1.29 8.02 -9.16
N VAL A 76 -0.54 7.72 -8.10
CA VAL A 76 -0.81 6.60 -7.20
C VAL A 76 -1.30 7.18 -5.87
N ILE A 77 -2.42 6.67 -5.37
CA ILE A 77 -2.92 7.05 -4.05
C ILE A 77 -2.82 5.83 -3.14
N VAL A 78 -2.02 5.94 -2.10
CA VAL A 78 -1.95 4.95 -1.03
C VAL A 78 -3.11 5.21 -0.10
N VAL A 79 -4.03 4.25 0.01
CA VAL A 79 -5.27 4.46 0.78
C VAL A 79 -5.24 3.82 2.15
N ALA A 80 -4.40 2.80 2.36
CA ALA A 80 -4.30 2.15 3.67
C ALA A 80 -2.99 1.40 3.80
N VAL A 81 -2.54 1.25 5.03
CA VAL A 81 -1.39 0.43 5.40
C VAL A 81 -1.84 -0.53 6.48
N GLY A 82 -1.64 -1.82 6.26
CA GLY A 82 -1.99 -2.85 7.20
C GLY A 82 -0.85 -3.80 7.46
N ARG A 83 -1.12 -4.82 8.26
CA ARG A 83 -0.15 -5.85 8.61
C ARG A 83 -0.80 -7.21 8.45
N LYS A 84 -0.07 -8.16 7.87
CA LYS A 84 -0.55 -9.53 7.74
C LYS A 84 0.29 -10.44 8.62
N GLU A 85 -0.34 -10.98 9.66
CA GLU A 85 0.27 -11.91 10.59
C GLU A 85 -0.64 -13.12 10.75
N HIS A 86 -0.07 -14.33 10.78
CA HIS A 86 -0.84 -15.56 10.97
C HIS A 86 -2.00 -15.69 9.97
N ASN A 87 -1.78 -15.27 8.72
CA ASN A 87 -2.79 -15.27 7.66
C ASN A 87 -3.97 -14.32 7.90
N GLN A 88 -3.84 -13.40 8.85
CA GLN A 88 -4.85 -12.38 9.09
C GLN A 88 -4.32 -11.01 8.72
N LEU A 89 -5.09 -10.30 7.90
CA LEU A 89 -4.81 -8.91 7.58
C LEU A 89 -5.52 -8.02 8.60
N THR A 90 -4.75 -7.11 9.21
CA THR A 90 -5.33 -6.08 10.08
C THR A 90 -5.01 -4.70 9.54
N ILE A 91 -6.01 -3.82 9.58
CA ILE A 91 -5.88 -2.40 9.28
C ILE A 91 -6.55 -1.66 10.44
N ASP A 92 -5.82 -0.74 11.07
CA ASP A 92 -6.30 -0.02 12.24
C ASP A 92 -6.73 -0.96 13.37
N GLY A 93 -6.03 -2.09 13.52
CA GLY A 93 -6.33 -3.07 14.55
C GLY A 93 -7.55 -3.94 14.28
N LYS A 94 -8.18 -3.81 13.11
CA LYS A 94 -9.37 -4.60 12.74
C LYS A 94 -8.98 -5.63 11.70
N VAL A 95 -9.50 -6.85 11.84
CA VAL A 95 -9.31 -7.91 10.85
C VAL A 95 -10.14 -7.58 9.62
N ILE A 96 -9.48 -7.56 8.46
CA ILE A 96 -10.10 -7.24 7.18
C ILE A 96 -10.10 -8.49 6.30
N PRO A 97 -11.26 -9.02 5.92
CA PRO A 97 -11.33 -10.19 5.04
C PRO A 97 -11.21 -9.74 3.57
N LEU A 98 -10.04 -9.90 2.99
CA LEU A 98 -9.85 -9.60 1.57
C LEU A 98 -9.77 -10.88 0.74
#